data_046ba12463549c52424e356a68a5ea0d
#
_entry.id   046ba12463549c52424e356a68a5ea0d
#
_cell.length_a   1.000
_cell.length_b   1.000
_cell.length_c   1.000
_cell.angle_alpha   90.00
_cell.angle_beta   90.00
_cell.angle_gamma   90.00
#
_symmetry.space_group_name_H-M   'P 1'
#
loop_
_entity.id
_entity.type
_entity.pdbx_description
1 polymer ?
#
loop_
_entity_poly.entity_id
_entity_poly.type
_entity_poly.pdbx_seq_one_letter_code
_entity_poly.pdbx_strand_id
1 'polypeptide(L)'
;DLEESAGSELEIDAHTDTSLTADNVLDEDNLHNTEATDNTDLGQDVTLGDSESEEASGDELEDGSDTEGDEIADDSLVVEDGEKSSEKKSNASIDDIEKRRIKRKRKLKMPGFFTRIFIVVGVTIAMIAFSLSSFFTVDTIDVQGNKYFTDEEISNMAHASTGRNIIYKLNKGSMLRYLEKNPYIDEARIYRKLPSTIVINVEERMQIAALTYGDKFLIIDNKGTLLRITKTKPKLTIVTGFKVKQVKLGENVEVSDPDLFKKLLTLLKSMEKGDVYFTKINITEMFITANVYDSLVVRSKYKDLIENIDKGRLHKVLDELFKRNIKRGTITISSDGYASFTPEL
;
A
#
# COMPACT_ATOMS: atom_id res chain seq x y z
N ASP A 1 29.44 71.24 -22.34
CA ASP A 1 29.24 71.49 -20.92
C ASP A 1 28.26 70.42 -20.43
N LEU A 2 28.78 69.30 -19.93
CA LEU A 2 28.93 69.00 -18.51
C LEU A 2 27.53 68.99 -17.79
N GLU A 3 27.05 67.88 -17.27
CA GLU A 3 27.37 67.07 -16.11
C GLU A 3 26.41 65.83 -16.13
N GLU A 4 26.81 64.60 -16.09
CA GLU A 4 27.12 63.84 -14.90
C GLU A 4 26.05 63.86 -13.81
N SER A 5 25.31 62.79 -13.70
CA SER A 5 24.78 62.28 -12.41
C SER A 5 24.31 60.83 -12.55
N ALA A 6 25.16 59.98 -12.17
CA ALA A 6 25.07 59.02 -11.07
C ALA A 6 23.87 58.04 -11.11
N GLY A 7 24.29 56.79 -11.29
CA GLY A 7 23.52 55.60 -11.09
C GLY A 7 23.04 55.44 -9.64
N SER A 8 21.94 54.78 -9.49
CA SER A 8 21.61 54.04 -8.30
C SER A 8 21.24 52.63 -8.72
N GLU A 9 22.20 51.76 -8.59
CA GLU A 9 22.03 50.31 -8.52
C GLU A 9 21.09 50.01 -7.34
N LEU A 10 19.97 49.44 -7.66
CA LEU A 10 19.14 48.77 -6.65
C LEU A 10 19.56 47.31 -6.63
N GLU A 11 20.43 46.97 -5.70
CA GLU A 11 20.66 45.60 -5.25
C GLU A 11 19.35 45.05 -4.74
N ILE A 12 18.83 44.05 -5.43
CA ILE A 12 17.72 43.24 -4.92
C ILE A 12 18.36 42.08 -4.18
N ASP A 13 18.41 42.19 -2.85
CA ASP A 13 18.73 41.11 -1.93
C ASP A 13 17.70 40.00 -2.09
N ALA A 14 18.13 38.92 -2.69
CA ALA A 14 17.41 37.67 -2.72
C ALA A 14 17.63 36.90 -1.43
N HIS A 15 16.93 37.27 -0.38
CA HIS A 15 16.70 36.38 0.76
C HIS A 15 15.35 35.71 0.61
N THR A 16 15.37 34.57 -0.05
CA THR A 16 14.24 33.63 -0.03
C THR A 16 14.33 32.83 1.26
N ASP A 17 13.68 33.34 2.29
CA ASP A 17 13.45 32.58 3.51
C ASP A 17 12.26 31.64 3.25
N THR A 18 12.59 30.42 2.84
CA THR A 18 11.59 29.33 2.68
C THR A 18 11.65 28.46 3.92
N SER A 19 11.19 29.02 5.04
CA SER A 19 10.76 28.21 6.18
C SER A 19 9.26 28.04 6.14
N LEU A 20 8.78 27.11 5.36
CA LEU A 20 7.45 26.52 5.56
C LEU A 20 7.57 25.45 6.62
N THR A 21 7.45 25.90 7.86
CA THR A 21 7.23 25.02 9.01
C THR A 21 5.97 24.20 8.78
N ALA A 22 6.12 22.91 8.91
CA ALA A 22 5.06 21.90 8.91
C ALA A 22 4.25 21.96 10.23
N ASP A 23 3.53 23.07 10.44
CA ASP A 23 2.63 23.26 11.59
C ASP A 23 1.21 23.49 11.05
N ASN A 24 0.57 22.43 10.61
CA ASN A 24 -0.89 22.37 10.49
C ASN A 24 -1.37 20.94 10.20
N VAL A 25 -0.92 20.01 11.01
CA VAL A 25 -1.57 18.70 11.14
C VAL A 25 -1.94 18.55 12.60
N LEU A 26 -3.24 18.40 12.84
CA LEU A 26 -3.87 18.13 14.12
C LEU A 26 -4.27 19.37 14.93
N ASP A 27 -5.41 19.96 14.63
CA ASP A 27 -6.28 20.54 15.65
C ASP A 27 -6.96 19.40 16.42
N GLU A 28 -6.27 18.93 17.44
CA GLU A 28 -6.86 18.24 18.57
C GLU A 28 -7.40 19.29 19.54
N ASP A 29 -8.64 19.70 19.37
CA ASP A 29 -9.43 20.35 20.43
C ASP A 29 -10.90 20.27 20.07
N ASN A 30 -11.54 19.20 20.48
CA ASN A 30 -12.92 19.21 20.98
C ASN A 30 -13.36 17.83 21.47
N LEU A 31 -12.85 17.43 22.61
CA LEU A 31 -13.42 16.36 23.43
C LEU A 31 -13.24 16.76 24.89
N HIS A 32 -14.07 17.69 25.37
CA HIS A 32 -14.42 17.74 26.78
C HIS A 32 -15.73 18.50 26.97
N ASN A 33 -16.56 17.83 27.70
CA ASN A 33 -17.71 18.31 28.46
C ASN A 33 -19.09 18.11 27.87
N THR A 34 -19.72 17.01 28.31
CA THR A 34 -20.97 17.11 29.05
C THR A 34 -21.02 16.01 30.11
N GLU A 35 -20.89 16.46 31.34
CA GLU A 35 -21.14 15.71 32.56
C GLU A 35 -22.62 15.30 32.68
N ALA A 36 -22.75 14.16 33.34
CA ALA A 36 -23.84 13.53 33.99
C ALA A 36 -24.99 14.40 34.52
N THR A 37 -26.19 13.89 34.37
CA THR A 37 -27.26 13.79 35.42
C THR A 37 -28.12 12.60 35.05
N ASP A 38 -28.02 11.55 35.74
CA ASP A 38 -28.73 10.98 36.91
C ASP A 38 -30.25 10.88 36.77
N ASN A 39 -30.64 9.66 37.04
CA ASN A 39 -31.87 9.19 37.69
C ASN A 39 -33.01 8.50 36.92
N THR A 40 -33.13 7.27 37.41
CA THR A 40 -34.37 6.53 37.81
C THR A 40 -35.09 5.76 36.72
N ASP A 41 -34.97 4.45 36.82
CA ASP A 41 -35.78 3.45 37.60
C ASP A 41 -37.03 2.92 36.84
N LEU A 42 -37.26 1.60 37.09
CA LEU A 42 -38.40 0.73 36.77
C LEU A 42 -38.21 0.00 35.42
N GLY A 43 -37.90 -1.28 35.39
CA GLY A 43 -38.49 -2.38 36.11
C GLY A 43 -39.28 -3.28 35.17
N GLN A 44 -39.08 -4.58 35.30
CA GLN A 44 -39.86 -5.71 34.75
C GLN A 44 -39.35 -6.27 33.42
N ASP A 45 -38.61 -7.37 33.44
CA ASP A 45 -39.06 -8.74 33.71
C ASP A 45 -39.96 -9.29 32.61
N VAL A 46 -39.49 -10.27 31.87
CA VAL A 46 -40.18 -11.45 31.38
C VAL A 46 -39.24 -12.37 30.59
N THR A 47 -38.78 -13.43 31.22
CA THR A 47 -38.82 -14.87 30.87
C THR A 47 -38.19 -15.32 29.54
N LEU A 48 -37.15 -16.12 29.71
CA LEU A 48 -37.03 -17.57 29.43
C LEU A 48 -37.61 -18.07 28.11
N GLY A 49 -36.74 -18.61 27.33
CA GLY A 49 -37.03 -19.52 26.25
C GLY A 49 -35.79 -20.33 25.89
N ASP A 50 -35.62 -21.40 26.65
CA ASP A 50 -34.82 -22.56 26.27
C ASP A 50 -35.37 -23.15 24.98
N SER A 51 -34.49 -23.55 24.10
CA SER A 51 -34.64 -24.77 23.33
C SER A 51 -33.28 -25.20 22.80
N GLU A 52 -32.84 -26.20 23.45
CA GLU A 52 -32.03 -27.32 23.05
C GLU A 52 -32.37 -27.88 21.66
N SER A 53 -31.44 -28.70 21.25
CA SER A 53 -31.46 -29.83 20.33
C SER A 53 -30.92 -29.46 18.94
N GLU A 54 -30.18 -30.26 18.24
CA GLU A 54 -29.67 -31.61 18.41
C GLU A 54 -28.56 -31.83 17.40
N GLU A 55 -27.70 -32.71 17.72
CA GLU A 55 -26.81 -33.51 16.96
C GLU A 55 -27.37 -34.05 15.63
N ALA A 56 -26.47 -34.22 14.67
CA ALA A 56 -26.34 -35.37 13.75
C ALA A 56 -25.11 -35.16 12.93
N SER A 57 -23.99 -35.88 13.13
CA SER A 57 -23.68 -37.27 12.75
C SER A 57 -23.63 -37.49 11.26
N GLY A 58 -22.45 -37.98 10.85
CA GLY A 58 -22.26 -38.91 9.73
C GLY A 58 -21.92 -38.20 8.44
N ASP A 59 -20.92 -38.56 7.73
CA ASP A 59 -20.57 -39.90 7.28
C ASP A 59 -19.13 -39.91 6.75
N GLU A 60 -18.50 -40.95 7.08
CA GLU A 60 -17.48 -41.66 6.35
C GLU A 60 -17.84 -41.90 4.89
N LEU A 61 -16.87 -42.01 4.07
CA LEU A 61 -16.62 -43.00 3.01
C LEU A 61 -15.22 -42.65 2.43
N GLU A 62 -14.20 -43.49 2.74
CA GLU A 62 -13.78 -44.64 1.92
C GLU A 62 -13.48 -44.19 0.50
N ASP A 63 -12.39 -44.47 -0.04
CA ASP A 63 -11.60 -45.67 -0.35
C ASP A 63 -10.93 -45.44 -1.72
N GLY A 64 -9.85 -46.10 -1.96
CA GLY A 64 -9.22 -46.16 -3.29
C GLY A 64 -7.69 -46.09 -3.17
N SER A 65 -6.98 -47.05 -2.61
CA SER A 65 -6.42 -48.31 -3.11
C SER A 65 -6.16 -48.33 -4.60
N ASP A 66 -4.92 -48.50 -4.92
CA ASP A 66 -4.34 -49.39 -5.95
C ASP A 66 -2.83 -49.23 -5.85
N THR A 67 -2.13 -50.20 -5.27
CA THR A 67 -1.63 -51.52 -5.70
C THR A 67 -1.31 -51.65 -7.17
N GLU A 68 -0.10 -51.86 -7.43
CA GLU A 68 0.54 -52.81 -8.37
C GLU A 68 2.03 -52.54 -8.24
N GLY A 69 2.88 -53.48 -7.85
CA GLY A 69 2.92 -54.92 -8.20
C GLY A 69 3.88 -55.09 -9.36
N ASP A 70 4.93 -55.76 -9.07
CA ASP A 70 5.55 -56.79 -9.95
C ASP A 70 6.91 -57.13 -9.38
N GLU A 71 6.99 -58.32 -8.83
CA GLU A 71 7.37 -59.62 -9.42
C GLU A 71 8.86 -59.74 -9.61
N ILE A 72 9.48 -60.55 -8.76
CA ILE A 72 9.73 -62.00 -8.92
C ILE A 72 10.80 -62.35 -9.97
N ALA A 73 11.83 -62.99 -9.49
CA ALA A 73 12.54 -64.14 -10.05
C ALA A 73 13.61 -64.54 -9.03
N ASP A 74 13.44 -65.44 -8.21
CA ASP A 74 13.44 -66.91 -8.32
C ASP A 74 14.41 -67.43 -9.40
N ASP A 75 15.47 -67.99 -9.00
CA ASP A 75 15.95 -69.22 -9.61
C ASP A 75 16.71 -70.07 -8.59
N SER A 76 16.22 -71.24 -8.53
CA SER A 76 16.52 -72.37 -7.72
C SER A 76 17.65 -73.22 -8.30
N LEU A 77 18.22 -74.03 -7.39
CA LEU A 77 18.77 -75.36 -7.57
C LEU A 77 20.15 -75.51 -8.24
N VAL A 78 21.03 -76.17 -7.56
CA VAL A 78 21.30 -77.59 -7.80
C VAL A 78 22.27 -78.13 -6.68
N VAL A 79 21.87 -79.21 -6.15
CA VAL A 79 22.54 -80.14 -5.28
C VAL A 79 23.69 -80.83 -6.05
N GLU A 80 24.80 -81.15 -5.39
CA GLU A 80 25.34 -82.52 -5.37
C GLU A 80 26.64 -82.62 -4.57
N ASP A 81 26.56 -83.42 -3.65
CA ASP A 81 27.36 -84.54 -3.20
C ASP A 81 28.91 -84.57 -3.35
N GLY A 82 29.52 -84.99 -2.28
CA GLY A 82 30.89 -85.35 -2.26
C GLY A 82 31.43 -85.66 -0.82
N GLU A 83 31.11 -86.85 -0.32
CA GLU A 83 31.75 -87.46 0.86
C GLU A 83 33.26 -87.50 0.77
N LYS A 84 33.95 -87.28 1.88
CA LYS A 84 34.73 -88.33 2.65
C LYS A 84 35.61 -87.70 3.72
N SER A 85 35.33 -88.17 4.90
CA SER A 85 36.20 -88.64 5.94
C SER A 85 37.50 -87.91 6.28
N SER A 86 37.62 -87.53 7.49
CA SER A 86 38.40 -88.26 8.50
C SER A 86 38.37 -87.55 9.87
N GLU A 87 38.18 -88.41 10.85
CA GLU A 87 38.27 -88.09 12.28
C GLU A 87 39.61 -87.47 12.64
N LYS A 88 39.53 -86.39 13.43
CA LYS A 88 40.53 -86.18 14.49
C LYS A 88 39.85 -85.48 15.68
N LYS A 89 39.56 -86.26 16.68
CA LYS A 89 39.24 -85.80 18.02
C LYS A 89 40.37 -84.89 18.52
N SER A 90 40.04 -83.71 18.97
CA SER A 90 40.78 -83.05 20.02
C SER A 90 39.83 -82.31 20.93
N ASN A 91 39.82 -82.71 22.17
CA ASN A 91 39.03 -82.12 23.27
C ASN A 91 39.39 -80.62 23.43
N ALA A 92 38.53 -79.74 22.94
CA ALA A 92 38.53 -78.37 23.37
C ALA A 92 37.56 -78.24 24.54
N SER A 93 38.09 -77.89 25.70
CA SER A 93 37.32 -77.74 26.93
C SER A 93 36.19 -76.80 26.80
N ILE A 94 35.08 -77.09 27.49
CA ILE A 94 33.81 -76.30 27.52
C ILE A 94 34.07 -74.81 27.90
N ASP A 95 35.15 -74.55 28.64
CA ASP A 95 35.58 -73.24 29.07
C ASP A 95 36.01 -72.33 27.92
N ASP A 96 36.51 -72.83 26.80
CA ASP A 96 36.90 -72.01 25.64
C ASP A 96 35.72 -71.58 24.76
N ILE A 97 34.65 -72.35 24.83
CA ILE A 97 33.39 -72.02 24.10
C ILE A 97 32.65 -70.91 24.83
N GLU A 98 32.68 -70.93 26.15
CA GLU A 98 32.02 -69.90 26.98
C GLU A 98 32.81 -68.60 26.96
N LYS A 99 34.11 -68.61 26.96
CA LYS A 99 34.96 -67.39 26.76
C LYS A 99 34.86 -66.81 25.38
N ARG A 100 34.53 -67.54 24.35
CA ARG A 100 34.31 -67.04 23.01
C ARG A 100 32.91 -66.49 22.87
N ARG A 101 31.92 -66.91 23.64
CA ARG A 101 30.57 -66.33 23.69
C ARG A 101 30.53 -64.93 24.37
N ILE A 102 31.36 -64.71 25.36
CA ILE A 102 31.38 -63.48 26.13
C ILE A 102 32.13 -62.35 25.36
N LYS A 103 32.97 -62.61 24.38
CA LYS A 103 33.69 -61.59 23.60
C LYS A 103 33.00 -61.11 22.36
N ARG A 104 31.84 -61.65 22.04
CA ARG A 104 30.94 -61.02 21.04
C ARG A 104 29.91 -60.10 21.68
N LYS A 105 30.31 -59.18 22.57
CA LYS A 105 29.61 -57.91 22.70
C LYS A 105 29.78 -57.25 21.35
N ARG A 106 28.79 -57.47 20.50
CA ARG A 106 28.59 -56.66 19.32
C ARG A 106 28.66 -55.23 19.79
N LYS A 107 29.77 -54.52 19.52
CA LYS A 107 29.74 -53.10 19.42
C LYS A 107 28.64 -52.84 18.39
N LEU A 108 27.46 -52.52 18.84
CA LEU A 108 26.51 -51.88 18.00
C LEU A 108 27.29 -50.68 17.43
N LYS A 109 27.87 -50.82 16.25
CA LYS A 109 28.16 -49.68 15.41
C LYS A 109 26.80 -49.07 15.22
N MET A 110 26.47 -48.06 16.05
CA MET A 110 25.35 -47.20 15.77
C MET A 110 25.62 -46.68 14.38
N PRO A 111 24.80 -47.05 13.40
CA PRO A 111 25.08 -46.68 12.03
C PRO A 111 25.04 -45.16 11.97
N GLY A 112 25.80 -44.57 11.05
CA GLY A 112 25.95 -43.15 10.86
C GLY A 112 24.62 -42.35 10.62
N PHE A 113 23.48 -43.02 10.78
CA PHE A 113 22.15 -42.45 10.77
C PHE A 113 21.92 -41.51 11.97
N PHE A 114 22.16 -41.95 13.20
CA PHE A 114 22.02 -41.07 14.37
C PHE A 114 23.04 -39.91 14.34
N THR A 115 24.26 -40.19 13.91
CA THR A 115 25.29 -39.15 13.75
C THR A 115 24.82 -38.10 12.72
N ARG A 116 24.22 -38.50 11.60
CA ARG A 116 23.67 -37.59 10.60
C ARG A 116 22.51 -36.76 11.17
N ILE A 117 21.62 -37.38 11.95
CA ILE A 117 20.53 -36.66 12.63
C ILE A 117 21.10 -35.62 13.60
N PHE A 118 22.07 -35.96 14.43
CA PHE A 118 22.69 -35.02 15.36
C PHE A 118 23.41 -33.87 14.64
N ILE A 119 24.06 -34.15 13.52
CA ILE A 119 24.67 -33.08 12.70
C ILE A 119 23.57 -32.14 12.14
N VAL A 120 22.51 -32.68 11.57
CA VAL A 120 21.41 -31.87 11.03
C VAL A 120 20.76 -31.00 12.13
N VAL A 121 20.47 -31.60 13.29
CA VAL A 121 19.92 -30.89 14.45
C VAL A 121 20.88 -29.80 14.92
N GLY A 122 22.14 -30.10 15.05
CA GLY A 122 23.17 -29.14 15.46
C GLY A 122 23.31 -27.99 14.50
N VAL A 123 23.32 -28.24 13.19
CA VAL A 123 23.34 -27.21 12.15
C VAL A 123 22.08 -26.35 12.21
N THR A 124 20.90 -26.97 12.40
CA THR A 124 19.63 -26.23 12.51
C THR A 124 19.64 -25.30 13.72
N ILE A 125 20.09 -25.79 14.88
CA ILE A 125 20.22 -24.96 16.09
C ILE A 125 21.22 -23.81 15.86
N ALA A 126 22.36 -24.09 15.25
CA ALA A 126 23.34 -23.05 14.92
C ALA A 126 22.77 -21.98 13.95
N MET A 127 22.02 -22.39 12.94
CA MET A 127 21.34 -21.45 12.02
C MET A 127 20.29 -20.59 12.74
N ILE A 128 19.50 -21.18 13.64
CA ILE A 128 18.52 -20.43 14.43
C ILE A 128 19.25 -19.44 15.35
N ALA A 129 20.30 -19.88 16.05
CA ALA A 129 21.08 -19.00 16.91
C ALA A 129 21.73 -17.85 16.11
N PHE A 130 22.26 -18.13 14.93
CA PHE A 130 22.80 -17.11 14.02
C PHE A 130 21.71 -16.11 13.58
N SER A 131 20.51 -16.57 13.21
CA SER A 131 19.41 -15.71 12.79
C SER A 131 18.86 -14.81 13.90
N LEU A 132 19.09 -15.14 15.16
CA LEU A 132 18.75 -14.34 16.33
C LEU A 132 19.85 -13.35 16.72
N SER A 133 21.01 -13.42 16.08
CA SER A 133 22.15 -12.54 16.39
C SER A 133 21.87 -11.08 16.01
N SER A 134 22.66 -10.18 16.55
CA SER A 134 22.62 -8.74 16.23
C SER A 134 22.88 -8.44 14.75
N PHE A 135 23.43 -9.40 14.00
CA PHE A 135 23.65 -9.26 12.55
C PHE A 135 22.34 -9.02 11.79
N PHE A 136 21.21 -9.54 12.27
CA PHE A 136 19.88 -9.36 11.71
C PHE A 136 19.04 -8.31 12.46
N THR A 137 19.69 -7.38 13.13
CA THR A 137 18.98 -6.24 13.74
C THR A 137 18.79 -5.14 12.72
N VAL A 138 17.61 -4.52 12.72
CA VAL A 138 17.30 -3.40 11.82
C VAL A 138 18.15 -2.19 12.22
N ASP A 139 19.03 -1.77 11.33
CA ASP A 139 19.87 -0.59 11.48
C ASP A 139 19.40 0.57 10.60
N THR A 140 18.85 0.26 9.42
CA THR A 140 18.48 1.24 8.42
C THR A 140 17.03 1.04 7.98
N ILE A 141 16.32 2.15 7.83
CA ILE A 141 15.00 2.22 7.20
C ILE A 141 15.19 3.06 5.93
N ASP A 142 14.97 2.43 4.76
CA ASP A 142 15.11 3.03 3.43
C ASP A 142 13.69 3.29 2.90
N VAL A 143 13.32 4.57 2.77
CA VAL A 143 12.01 4.99 2.25
C VAL A 143 12.18 5.39 0.79
N GLN A 144 11.28 4.94 -0.05
CA GLN A 144 11.32 5.16 -1.48
C GLN A 144 9.94 5.54 -2.03
N GLY A 145 9.93 6.40 -3.05
CA GLY A 145 8.70 6.80 -3.76
C GLY A 145 7.94 7.96 -3.14
N ASN A 146 8.34 8.41 -1.95
CA ASN A 146 7.79 9.60 -1.31
C ASN A 146 8.15 10.87 -2.08
N LYS A 147 7.26 11.84 -2.08
CA LYS A 147 7.42 13.15 -2.74
C LYS A 147 7.03 14.30 -1.82
N TYR A 148 5.96 14.11 -1.06
CA TYR A 148 5.38 15.10 -0.16
C TYR A 148 5.83 14.88 1.29
N PHE A 149 5.78 13.63 1.74
CA PHE A 149 6.22 13.25 3.08
C PHE A 149 7.73 12.97 3.10
N THR A 150 8.36 13.31 4.21
CA THR A 150 9.76 12.96 4.46
C THR A 150 9.91 11.48 4.81
N ASP A 151 11.11 10.94 4.67
CA ASP A 151 11.43 9.55 5.05
C ASP A 151 11.11 9.28 6.52
N GLU A 152 11.35 10.28 7.37
CA GLU A 152 11.08 10.19 8.80
C GLU A 152 9.57 10.14 9.10
N GLU A 153 8.77 10.96 8.41
CA GLU A 153 7.30 10.94 8.54
C GLU A 153 6.72 9.60 8.10
N ILE A 154 7.16 9.06 6.96
CA ILE A 154 6.73 7.72 6.47
C ILE A 154 7.14 6.64 7.46
N SER A 155 8.37 6.70 7.99
CA SER A 155 8.86 5.73 8.98
C SER A 155 8.04 5.78 10.27
N ASN A 156 7.71 6.99 10.73
CA ASN A 156 6.87 7.21 11.91
C ASN A 156 5.43 6.74 11.67
N MET A 157 4.83 7.05 10.54
CA MET A 157 3.49 6.54 10.16
C MET A 157 3.45 5.02 10.12
N ALA A 158 4.49 4.39 9.60
CA ALA A 158 4.62 2.93 9.56
C ALA A 158 4.89 2.30 10.94
N HIS A 159 5.17 3.12 11.98
CA HIS A 159 5.73 2.66 13.25
C HIS A 159 6.98 1.79 13.06
N ALA A 160 7.78 2.13 12.07
CA ALA A 160 9.04 1.48 11.80
C ALA A 160 10.06 1.88 12.87
N SER A 161 10.80 0.91 13.40
CA SER A 161 11.82 1.18 14.41
C SER A 161 13.05 0.31 14.18
N THR A 162 14.19 0.90 14.44
CA THR A 162 15.48 0.21 14.47
C THR A 162 15.63 -0.65 15.74
N GLY A 163 16.68 -1.45 15.83
CA GLY A 163 16.99 -2.24 17.02
C GLY A 163 16.16 -3.54 17.18
N ARG A 164 15.28 -3.88 16.23
CA ARG A 164 14.49 -5.11 16.25
C ARG A 164 15.03 -6.12 15.24
N ASN A 165 14.93 -7.40 15.56
CA ASN A 165 15.31 -8.45 14.62
C ASN A 165 14.40 -8.43 13.38
N ILE A 166 15.00 -8.28 12.20
CA ILE A 166 14.29 -8.12 10.92
C ILE A 166 13.56 -9.40 10.49
N ILE A 167 14.03 -10.58 10.92
CA ILE A 167 13.46 -11.86 10.51
C ILE A 167 12.19 -12.14 11.30
N TYR A 168 12.25 -12.05 12.63
CA TYR A 168 11.21 -12.54 13.53
C TYR A 168 10.30 -11.44 14.08
N LYS A 169 10.84 -10.23 14.33
CA LYS A 169 10.12 -9.17 15.04
C LYS A 169 9.51 -8.11 14.14
N LEU A 170 9.74 -8.18 12.83
CA LEU A 170 9.17 -7.24 11.87
C LEU A 170 7.75 -7.67 11.46
N ASN A 171 6.75 -6.91 11.91
CA ASN A 171 5.36 -7.11 11.52
C ASN A 171 4.97 -6.21 10.34
N LYS A 172 5.28 -6.66 9.12
CA LYS A 172 4.96 -5.94 7.88
C LYS A 172 3.47 -5.62 7.74
N GLY A 173 2.59 -6.55 8.12
CA GLY A 173 1.15 -6.37 7.98
C GLY A 173 0.60 -5.25 8.87
N SER A 174 1.15 -5.08 10.07
CA SER A 174 0.77 -3.95 10.93
C SER A 174 1.29 -2.62 10.36
N MET A 175 2.53 -2.59 9.90
CA MET A 175 3.13 -1.41 9.29
C MET A 175 2.34 -0.94 8.05
N LEU A 176 1.96 -1.87 7.16
CA LEU A 176 1.14 -1.57 5.99
C LEU A 176 -0.21 -0.98 6.39
N ARG A 177 -0.91 -1.60 7.35
CA ARG A 177 -2.19 -1.07 7.84
C ARG A 177 -2.09 0.33 8.43
N TYR A 178 -0.96 0.70 9.04
CA TYR A 178 -0.75 2.06 9.54
C TYR A 178 -0.56 3.05 8.40
N LEU A 179 0.23 2.71 7.38
CA LEU A 179 0.40 3.54 6.19
C LEU A 179 -0.92 3.71 5.41
N GLU A 180 -1.67 2.63 5.19
CA GLU A 180 -2.93 2.63 4.46
C GLU A 180 -4.05 3.41 5.16
N LYS A 181 -3.93 3.68 6.46
CA LYS A 181 -4.86 4.56 7.18
C LYS A 181 -4.72 6.03 6.78
N ASN A 182 -3.56 6.44 6.29
CA ASN A 182 -3.35 7.80 5.83
C ASN A 182 -3.96 7.98 4.44
N PRO A 183 -4.94 8.88 4.25
CA PRO A 183 -5.59 9.11 2.95
C PRO A 183 -4.63 9.50 1.83
N TYR A 184 -3.47 10.05 2.16
CA TYR A 184 -2.45 10.47 1.21
C TYR A 184 -1.56 9.32 0.70
N ILE A 185 -1.66 8.13 1.26
CA ILE A 185 -0.93 6.96 0.76
C ILE A 185 -1.86 6.16 -0.16
N ASP A 186 -1.47 6.04 -1.43
CA ASP A 186 -2.21 5.25 -2.42
C ASP A 186 -1.86 3.76 -2.31
N GLU A 187 -0.57 3.47 -2.32
CA GLU A 187 -0.05 2.12 -2.17
C GLU A 187 1.21 2.13 -1.32
N ALA A 188 1.37 1.12 -0.49
CA ALA A 188 2.58 0.90 0.28
C ALA A 188 3.06 -0.54 0.15
N ARG A 189 4.36 -0.73 0.07
CA ARG A 189 5.01 -2.05 0.02
C ARG A 189 6.21 -2.07 0.93
N ILE A 190 6.33 -3.13 1.74
CA ILE A 190 7.42 -3.27 2.71
C ILE A 190 8.24 -4.50 2.40
N TYR A 191 9.54 -4.32 2.23
CA TYR A 191 10.48 -5.38 1.93
C TYR A 191 11.54 -5.48 3.03
N ARG A 192 12.05 -6.69 3.24
CA ARG A 192 13.24 -6.93 4.04
C ARG A 192 14.44 -7.03 3.11
N LYS A 193 15.39 -6.14 3.25
CA LYS A 193 16.69 -6.22 2.59
C LYS A 193 17.70 -6.66 3.63
N LEU A 194 17.92 -7.97 3.67
CA LEU A 194 18.85 -8.58 4.64
C LEU A 194 20.27 -8.04 4.41
N PRO A 195 21.07 -7.90 5.48
CA PRO A 195 20.78 -8.40 6.84
C PRO A 195 19.97 -7.47 7.72
N SER A 196 20.02 -6.13 7.52
CA SER A 196 19.64 -5.14 8.54
C SER A 196 18.77 -3.97 8.02
N THR A 197 18.28 -4.02 6.77
CA THR A 197 17.55 -2.89 6.18
C THR A 197 16.07 -3.23 5.94
N ILE A 198 15.18 -2.32 6.35
CA ILE A 198 13.77 -2.32 5.95
C ILE A 198 13.63 -1.35 4.80
N VAL A 199 13.04 -1.78 3.69
CA VAL A 199 12.66 -0.90 2.58
C VAL A 199 11.17 -0.68 2.62
N ILE A 200 10.75 0.59 2.70
CA ILE A 200 9.35 1.04 2.65
C ILE A 200 9.18 1.79 1.33
N ASN A 201 8.47 1.18 0.40
CA ASN A 201 8.13 1.82 -0.87
C ASN A 201 6.69 2.33 -0.78
N VAL A 202 6.47 3.62 -1.05
CA VAL A 202 5.16 4.26 -0.98
C VAL A 202 4.83 4.94 -2.30
N GLU A 203 3.56 4.95 -2.66
CA GLU A 203 3.00 5.78 -3.70
C GLU A 203 2.03 6.77 -3.05
N GLU A 204 2.34 8.07 -3.17
CA GLU A 204 1.55 9.14 -2.56
C GLU A 204 0.47 9.65 -3.50
N ARG A 205 -0.71 9.96 -2.95
CA ARG A 205 -1.80 10.63 -3.66
C ARG A 205 -1.56 12.12 -3.75
N MET A 206 -1.72 12.66 -4.93
CA MET A 206 -1.61 14.09 -5.17
C MET A 206 -2.98 14.78 -5.05
N GLN A 207 -2.98 15.96 -4.42
CA GLN A 207 -4.18 16.81 -4.39
C GLN A 207 -4.40 17.44 -5.77
N ILE A 208 -5.52 17.16 -6.43
CA ILE A 208 -5.80 17.63 -7.80
C ILE A 208 -6.89 18.68 -7.82
N ALA A 209 -7.95 18.50 -7.08
CA ALA A 209 -9.10 19.40 -7.09
C ALA A 209 -9.79 19.50 -5.73
N ALA A 210 -10.65 20.49 -5.59
CA ALA A 210 -11.45 20.76 -4.41
C ALA A 210 -12.94 20.84 -4.78
N LEU A 211 -13.74 19.89 -4.33
CA LEU A 211 -15.20 19.93 -4.49
C LEU A 211 -15.81 20.83 -3.41
N THR A 212 -16.76 21.68 -3.80
CA THR A 212 -17.51 22.47 -2.82
C THR A 212 -18.54 21.61 -2.09
N TYR A 213 -18.57 21.71 -0.77
CA TYR A 213 -19.49 20.98 0.11
C TYR A 213 -19.96 21.89 1.26
N GLY A 214 -21.08 22.57 1.08
CA GLY A 214 -21.54 23.61 2.00
C GLY A 214 -20.51 24.74 2.12
N ASP A 215 -20.04 24.99 3.33
CA ASP A 215 -19.00 25.95 3.68
C ASP A 215 -17.57 25.37 3.64
N LYS A 216 -17.42 24.14 3.18
CA LYS A 216 -16.17 23.39 3.16
C LYS A 216 -15.74 22.99 1.75
N PHE A 217 -14.49 22.59 1.66
CA PHE A 217 -13.88 22.04 0.44
C PHE A 217 -13.39 20.62 0.72
N LEU A 218 -13.79 19.71 -0.15
CA LEU A 218 -13.33 18.32 -0.16
C LEU A 218 -12.16 18.21 -1.14
N ILE A 219 -10.97 17.98 -0.62
CA ILE A 219 -9.77 17.83 -1.44
C ILE A 219 -9.68 16.39 -1.93
N ILE A 220 -9.61 16.22 -3.24
CA ILE A 220 -9.61 14.92 -3.89
C ILE A 220 -8.34 14.71 -4.74
N ASP A 221 -8.00 13.44 -4.95
CA ASP A 221 -6.99 13.00 -5.89
C ASP A 221 -7.57 12.77 -7.31
N ASN A 222 -6.73 12.24 -8.21
CA ASN A 222 -7.10 11.91 -9.59
C ASN A 222 -8.04 10.69 -9.74
N LYS A 223 -8.26 9.94 -8.66
CA LYS A 223 -9.20 8.80 -8.58
C LYS A 223 -10.53 9.21 -7.94
N GLY A 224 -10.61 10.44 -7.40
CA GLY A 224 -11.76 10.93 -6.67
C GLY A 224 -11.78 10.54 -5.19
N THR A 225 -10.63 10.08 -4.66
CA THR A 225 -10.47 9.74 -3.25
C THR A 225 -10.38 11.01 -2.41
N LEU A 226 -11.10 11.06 -1.31
CA LEU A 226 -11.08 12.18 -0.37
C LEU A 226 -9.83 12.15 0.49
N LEU A 227 -8.97 13.16 0.34
CA LEU A 227 -7.70 13.28 1.07
C LEU A 227 -7.86 14.06 2.38
N ARG A 228 -8.59 15.18 2.33
CA ARG A 228 -8.89 16.02 3.50
C ARG A 228 -10.09 16.91 3.27
N ILE A 229 -10.63 17.44 4.36
CA ILE A 229 -11.70 18.45 4.36
C ILE A 229 -11.14 19.74 4.97
N THR A 230 -11.39 20.87 4.32
CA THR A 230 -10.94 22.18 4.82
C THR A 230 -12.02 23.25 4.65
N LYS A 231 -12.02 24.24 5.52
CA LYS A 231 -12.84 25.47 5.39
C LYS A 231 -12.10 26.55 4.62
N THR A 232 -10.78 26.51 4.63
CA THR A 232 -9.95 27.49 3.92
C THR A 232 -9.95 27.17 2.42
N LYS A 233 -10.13 28.18 1.59
CA LYS A 233 -10.10 28.08 0.12
C LYS A 233 -8.71 27.60 -0.31
N PRO A 234 -8.60 26.39 -0.92
CA PRO A 234 -7.32 25.84 -1.34
C PRO A 234 -6.83 26.51 -2.65
N LYS A 235 -5.52 26.42 -2.88
CA LYS A 235 -4.91 26.82 -4.17
C LYS A 235 -4.98 25.66 -5.19
N LEU A 236 -6.18 25.14 -5.42
CA LEU A 236 -6.48 24.04 -6.33
C LEU A 236 -7.66 24.42 -7.22
N THR A 237 -7.89 23.67 -8.28
CA THR A 237 -9.10 23.79 -9.08
C THR A 237 -10.33 23.55 -8.22
N ILE A 238 -11.17 24.59 -8.07
CA ILE A 238 -12.42 24.49 -7.31
C ILE A 238 -13.52 23.98 -8.24
N VAL A 239 -14.15 22.90 -7.84
CA VAL A 239 -15.22 22.27 -8.62
C VAL A 239 -16.56 22.46 -7.92
N THR A 240 -17.54 22.92 -8.72
CA THR A 240 -18.93 23.13 -8.30
C THR A 240 -19.89 22.34 -9.19
N GLY A 241 -21.12 22.14 -8.75
CA GLY A 241 -22.15 21.45 -9.53
C GLY A 241 -22.47 20.03 -9.05
N PHE A 242 -21.78 19.54 -8.02
CA PHE A 242 -22.06 18.23 -7.45
C PHE A 242 -22.86 18.28 -6.16
N LYS A 243 -23.79 17.35 -6.03
CA LYS A 243 -24.44 17.03 -4.75
C LYS A 243 -23.74 15.83 -4.16
N VAL A 244 -22.96 16.04 -3.12
CA VAL A 244 -22.24 14.99 -2.39
C VAL A 244 -23.20 14.27 -1.47
N LYS A 245 -23.18 12.93 -1.47
CA LYS A 245 -24.02 12.07 -0.63
C LYS A 245 -23.29 11.66 0.64
N GLN A 246 -22.09 11.16 0.51
CA GLN A 246 -21.29 10.65 1.62
C GLN A 246 -19.84 11.09 1.50
N VAL A 247 -19.24 11.38 2.65
CA VAL A 247 -17.84 11.81 2.78
C VAL A 247 -17.15 10.93 3.82
N LYS A 248 -16.09 10.23 3.37
CA LYS A 248 -15.22 9.46 4.26
C LYS A 248 -13.79 9.60 3.79
N LEU A 249 -12.90 9.96 4.70
CA LEU A 249 -11.47 10.12 4.40
C LEU A 249 -10.86 8.81 3.90
N GLY A 250 -10.06 8.91 2.86
CA GLY A 250 -9.41 7.76 2.23
C GLY A 250 -10.28 6.93 1.29
N GLU A 251 -11.57 7.28 1.14
CA GLU A 251 -12.50 6.64 0.22
C GLU A 251 -12.94 7.58 -0.91
N ASN A 252 -13.46 7.01 -1.99
CA ASN A 252 -13.99 7.82 -3.09
C ASN A 252 -15.20 8.62 -2.63
N VAL A 253 -15.27 9.90 -3.06
CA VAL A 253 -16.41 10.76 -2.75
C VAL A 253 -17.65 10.23 -3.47
N GLU A 254 -18.69 9.95 -2.71
CA GLU A 254 -19.99 9.56 -3.26
C GLU A 254 -20.82 10.79 -3.65
N VAL A 255 -21.18 10.88 -4.91
CA VAL A 255 -22.00 11.95 -5.45
C VAL A 255 -23.33 11.44 -5.99
N SER A 256 -24.28 12.36 -6.21
CA SER A 256 -25.62 12.00 -6.75
C SER A 256 -25.56 11.54 -8.21
N ASP A 257 -24.60 12.04 -8.98
CA ASP A 257 -24.37 11.70 -10.39
C ASP A 257 -22.95 11.13 -10.58
N PRO A 258 -22.77 9.81 -10.51
CA PRO A 258 -21.48 9.17 -10.68
C PRO A 258 -20.91 9.33 -12.09
N ASP A 259 -21.76 9.41 -13.12
CA ASP A 259 -21.30 9.56 -14.51
C ASP A 259 -20.73 10.94 -14.75
N LEU A 260 -21.38 11.96 -14.21
CA LEU A 260 -20.87 13.33 -14.25
C LEU A 260 -19.54 13.46 -13.47
N PHE A 261 -19.43 12.77 -12.35
CA PHE A 261 -18.19 12.74 -11.56
C PHE A 261 -17.04 12.05 -12.32
N LYS A 262 -17.31 10.94 -12.98
CA LYS A 262 -16.34 10.27 -13.86
C LYS A 262 -15.88 11.18 -15.01
N LYS A 263 -16.80 11.95 -15.60
CA LYS A 263 -16.46 12.97 -16.59
C LYS A 263 -15.54 14.04 -16.00
N LEU A 264 -15.79 14.51 -14.78
CA LEU A 264 -14.89 15.44 -14.08
C LEU A 264 -13.48 14.85 -13.93
N LEU A 265 -13.35 13.64 -13.40
CA LEU A 265 -12.04 13.02 -13.21
C LEU A 265 -11.27 12.86 -14.53
N THR A 266 -11.98 12.55 -15.62
CA THR A 266 -11.37 12.49 -16.95
C THR A 266 -10.92 13.88 -17.42
N LEU A 267 -11.71 14.93 -17.16
CA LEU A 267 -11.34 16.31 -17.49
C LEU A 267 -10.09 16.75 -16.71
N LEU A 268 -10.03 16.49 -15.40
CA LEU A 268 -8.88 16.82 -14.56
C LEU A 268 -7.60 16.13 -15.07
N LYS A 269 -7.71 14.88 -15.49
CA LYS A 269 -6.58 14.14 -16.10
C LYS A 269 -6.14 14.73 -17.45
N SER A 270 -7.10 15.14 -18.30
CA SER A 270 -6.77 15.80 -19.56
C SER A 270 -6.13 17.17 -19.34
N MET A 271 -6.58 17.93 -18.33
CA MET A 271 -5.99 19.21 -17.94
C MET A 271 -4.50 19.05 -17.54
N GLU A 272 -4.21 18.06 -16.71
CA GLU A 272 -2.83 17.72 -16.31
C GLU A 272 -1.98 17.39 -17.53
N LYS A 273 -2.45 16.48 -18.40
CA LYS A 273 -1.74 16.07 -19.60
C LYS A 273 -1.54 17.18 -20.63
N GLY A 274 -2.53 18.06 -20.76
CA GLY A 274 -2.56 19.16 -21.74
C GLY A 274 -1.96 20.46 -21.20
N ASP A 275 -1.40 20.45 -19.98
CA ASP A 275 -0.87 21.64 -19.30
C ASP A 275 -1.84 22.82 -19.31
N VAL A 276 -3.09 22.54 -18.96
CA VAL A 276 -4.17 23.54 -18.85
C VAL A 276 -4.66 23.58 -17.41
N TYR A 277 -4.67 24.77 -16.84
CA TYR A 277 -5.13 24.98 -15.47
C TYR A 277 -6.36 25.87 -15.42
N PHE A 278 -7.39 25.42 -14.70
CA PHE A 278 -8.57 26.22 -14.39
C PHE A 278 -8.65 26.49 -12.89
N THR A 279 -8.93 27.73 -12.52
CA THR A 279 -9.13 28.12 -11.11
C THR A 279 -10.46 27.62 -10.54
N LYS A 280 -11.49 27.54 -11.42
CA LYS A 280 -12.82 27.05 -11.06
C LYS A 280 -13.45 26.31 -12.22
N ILE A 281 -14.14 25.23 -11.94
CA ILE A 281 -14.95 24.48 -12.90
C ILE A 281 -16.36 24.34 -12.36
N ASN A 282 -17.34 24.72 -13.19
CA ASN A 282 -18.74 24.38 -12.98
C ASN A 282 -19.13 23.38 -14.07
N ILE A 283 -19.45 22.16 -13.64
CA ILE A 283 -19.82 21.07 -14.56
C ILE A 283 -21.31 20.79 -14.42
N THR A 284 -22.00 20.73 -15.54
CA THR A 284 -23.39 20.31 -15.65
C THR A 284 -23.52 19.23 -16.72
N GLU A 285 -24.66 18.59 -16.85
CA GLU A 285 -24.90 17.57 -17.87
C GLU A 285 -24.66 18.06 -19.30
N MET A 286 -24.97 19.33 -19.58
CA MET A 286 -24.91 19.89 -20.92
C MET A 286 -23.61 20.62 -21.22
N PHE A 287 -23.11 21.42 -20.28
CA PHE A 287 -22.00 22.34 -20.49
C PHE A 287 -21.03 22.33 -19.31
N ILE A 288 -19.78 22.63 -19.63
CA ILE A 288 -18.74 22.97 -18.67
C ILE A 288 -18.44 24.45 -18.80
N THR A 289 -18.37 25.13 -17.66
CA THR A 289 -17.88 26.48 -17.55
C THR A 289 -16.63 26.46 -16.69
N ALA A 290 -15.49 26.81 -17.25
CA ALA A 290 -14.20 26.74 -16.58
C ALA A 290 -13.53 28.11 -16.58
N ASN A 291 -13.15 28.59 -15.41
CA ASN A 291 -12.50 29.88 -15.23
C ASN A 291 -10.99 29.69 -15.30
N VAL A 292 -10.32 30.38 -16.19
CA VAL A 292 -8.85 30.49 -16.25
C VAL A 292 -8.37 31.54 -15.25
N TYR A 293 -8.97 32.72 -15.34
CA TYR A 293 -8.89 33.80 -14.36
C TYR A 293 -10.30 34.12 -13.88
N ASP A 294 -10.44 35.04 -12.94
CA ASP A 294 -11.75 35.44 -12.42
C ASP A 294 -12.72 35.89 -13.53
N SER A 295 -12.22 36.58 -14.55
CA SER A 295 -13.00 37.16 -15.65
C SER A 295 -12.70 36.54 -17.02
N LEU A 296 -11.86 35.54 -17.15
CA LEU A 296 -11.62 34.79 -18.38
C LEU A 296 -12.20 33.38 -18.25
N VAL A 297 -13.22 33.10 -19.04
CA VAL A 297 -14.04 31.89 -18.90
C VAL A 297 -14.02 31.08 -20.20
N VAL A 298 -13.88 29.78 -20.07
CA VAL A 298 -14.03 28.81 -21.16
C VAL A 298 -15.40 28.15 -21.01
N ARG A 299 -16.20 28.17 -22.09
CA ARG A 299 -17.49 27.52 -22.14
C ARG A 299 -17.55 26.52 -23.28
N SER A 300 -17.90 25.26 -22.94
CA SER A 300 -17.89 24.20 -23.94
C SER A 300 -18.77 23.03 -23.50
N LYS A 301 -19.10 22.15 -24.46
CA LYS A 301 -19.56 20.80 -24.15
C LYS A 301 -18.39 19.94 -23.67
N TYR A 302 -18.70 18.93 -22.88
CA TYR A 302 -17.69 18.05 -22.27
C TYR A 302 -16.71 17.45 -23.31
N LYS A 303 -17.23 16.83 -24.37
CA LYS A 303 -16.39 16.15 -25.40
C LYS A 303 -15.50 17.14 -26.13
N ASP A 304 -16.05 18.30 -26.50
CA ASP A 304 -15.35 19.32 -27.27
C ASP A 304 -14.22 19.96 -26.45
N LEU A 305 -14.44 20.16 -25.14
CA LEU A 305 -13.41 20.69 -24.23
C LEU A 305 -12.23 19.72 -24.11
N ILE A 306 -12.50 18.45 -23.84
CA ILE A 306 -11.44 17.44 -23.69
C ILE A 306 -10.65 17.31 -24.99
N GLU A 307 -11.32 17.21 -26.14
CA GLU A 307 -10.64 17.09 -27.42
C GLU A 307 -9.73 18.29 -27.72
N ASN A 308 -10.17 19.51 -27.35
CA ASN A 308 -9.36 20.71 -27.52
C ASN A 308 -8.17 20.78 -26.57
N ILE A 309 -8.31 20.28 -25.35
CA ILE A 309 -7.21 20.16 -24.39
C ILE A 309 -6.23 19.10 -24.89
N ASP A 310 -6.68 17.88 -25.19
CA ASP A 310 -5.83 16.76 -25.59
C ASP A 310 -5.05 17.04 -26.90
N LYS A 311 -5.63 17.81 -27.82
CA LYS A 311 -4.96 18.26 -29.05
C LYS A 311 -4.10 19.49 -28.87
N GLY A 312 -4.00 20.04 -27.66
CA GLY A 312 -3.21 21.24 -27.35
C GLY A 312 -3.72 22.52 -28.00
N ARG A 313 -4.97 22.53 -28.53
CA ARG A 313 -5.56 23.71 -29.17
C ARG A 313 -5.92 24.79 -28.16
N LEU A 314 -6.55 24.38 -27.05
CA LEU A 314 -6.91 25.31 -25.99
C LEU A 314 -5.67 25.93 -25.34
N HIS A 315 -4.62 25.16 -25.11
CA HIS A 315 -3.34 25.66 -24.61
C HIS A 315 -2.77 26.79 -25.50
N LYS A 316 -2.75 26.59 -26.82
CA LYS A 316 -2.31 27.62 -27.77
C LYS A 316 -3.16 28.89 -27.72
N VAL A 317 -4.48 28.76 -27.61
CA VAL A 317 -5.38 29.91 -27.49
C VAL A 317 -5.11 30.68 -26.20
N LEU A 318 -4.94 29.98 -25.10
CA LEU A 318 -4.63 30.59 -23.81
C LEU A 318 -3.27 31.31 -23.86
N ASP A 319 -2.24 30.71 -24.46
CA ASP A 319 -0.92 31.31 -24.64
C ASP A 319 -1.00 32.63 -25.44
N GLU A 320 -1.76 32.64 -26.54
CA GLU A 320 -1.98 33.85 -27.32
C GLU A 320 -2.67 34.96 -26.53
N LEU A 321 -3.70 34.61 -25.73
CA LEU A 321 -4.39 35.58 -24.88
C LEU A 321 -3.47 36.10 -23.77
N PHE A 322 -2.61 35.23 -23.20
CA PHE A 322 -1.64 35.63 -22.17
C PHE A 322 -0.56 36.58 -22.74
N LYS A 323 -0.02 36.27 -23.91
CA LYS A 323 0.96 37.15 -24.61
C LYS A 323 0.37 38.53 -24.89
N ARG A 324 -0.92 38.60 -25.17
CA ARG A 324 -1.63 39.85 -25.39
C ARG A 324 -2.15 40.51 -24.11
N ASN A 325 -1.85 39.90 -22.93
CA ASN A 325 -2.33 40.34 -21.62
C ASN A 325 -3.86 40.45 -21.51
N ILE A 326 -4.60 39.59 -22.25
CA ILE A 326 -6.05 39.53 -22.23
C ILE A 326 -6.49 38.60 -21.10
N LYS A 327 -7.13 39.15 -20.07
CA LYS A 327 -7.55 38.42 -18.86
C LYS A 327 -9.09 38.44 -18.66
N ARG A 328 -9.84 38.99 -19.60
CA ARG A 328 -11.31 39.09 -19.54
C ARG A 328 -11.93 38.66 -20.84
N GLY A 329 -13.07 37.97 -20.76
CA GLY A 329 -13.83 37.50 -21.91
C GLY A 329 -14.22 36.06 -21.84
N THR A 330 -14.91 35.61 -22.86
CA THR A 330 -15.40 34.23 -22.95
C THR A 330 -14.79 33.51 -24.17
N ILE A 331 -14.19 32.37 -23.93
CA ILE A 331 -13.75 31.43 -24.97
C ILE A 331 -14.86 30.40 -25.14
N THR A 332 -15.50 30.37 -26.30
CA THR A 332 -16.49 29.34 -26.62
C THR A 332 -15.89 28.32 -27.57
N ILE A 333 -15.92 27.04 -27.17
CA ILE A 333 -15.47 25.94 -28.01
C ILE A 333 -16.68 25.26 -28.62
N SER A 334 -16.75 25.27 -29.95
CA SER A 334 -17.83 24.67 -30.73
C SER A 334 -17.52 23.20 -31.08
N SER A 335 -18.54 22.49 -31.55
CA SER A 335 -18.45 21.03 -31.86
C SER A 335 -17.55 20.70 -33.05
N ASP A 336 -17.21 21.69 -33.88
CA ASP A 336 -16.22 21.60 -34.96
C ASP A 336 -14.75 21.74 -34.49
N GLY A 337 -14.56 21.98 -33.18
CA GLY A 337 -13.29 22.14 -32.53
C GLY A 337 -12.63 23.49 -32.67
N TYR A 338 -13.38 24.52 -33.18
CA TYR A 338 -12.91 25.89 -33.19
C TYR A 338 -13.19 26.58 -31.86
N ALA A 339 -12.24 27.36 -31.41
CA ALA A 339 -12.38 28.25 -30.27
C ALA A 339 -12.60 29.67 -30.71
N SER A 340 -13.73 30.25 -30.37
CA SER A 340 -14.04 31.67 -30.59
C SER A 340 -13.84 32.46 -29.29
N PHE A 341 -13.23 33.64 -29.37
CA PHE A 341 -13.05 34.53 -28.22
C PHE A 341 -13.95 35.75 -28.34
N THR A 342 -14.70 36.02 -27.30
CA THR A 342 -15.51 37.22 -27.16
C THR A 342 -14.98 38.06 -26.01
N PRO A 343 -14.40 39.25 -26.25
CA PRO A 343 -13.93 40.10 -25.19
C PRO A 343 -15.10 40.64 -24.35
N GLU A 344 -14.86 40.76 -23.07
CA GLU A 344 -15.75 41.45 -22.14
C GLU A 344 -15.22 42.89 -21.97
N LEU A 345 -16.05 43.86 -22.23
CA LEU A 345 -15.72 45.31 -22.19
C LEU A 345 -15.69 45.83 -20.75
#